data_da883a4c95cd0976e195f0e24aceb9da
#
_entry.id   da883a4c95cd0976e195f0e24aceb9da
#
_cell.length_a   1.000
_cell.length_b   1.000
_cell.length_c   1.000
_cell.angle_alpha   90.00
_cell.angle_beta   90.00
_cell.angle_gamma   90.00
#
_symmetry.space_group_name_H-M   'P 1'
#
loop_
_entity.id
_entity.type
_entity.pdbx_description
1 polymer ?
#
loop_
_entity_poly.entity_id
_entity_poly.type
_entity_poly.pdbx_seq_one_letter_code
_entity_poly.pdbx_strand_id
1 'polypeptide(L)'
;MKITLLTKAYGAYRGRLLETIRSEISIMITELDATLISIGTDRKNRIVVNIEGEDEEFVSNALAKEYGKSLLSDDLSPNTVYPGRFVDVGKVGYGLYVDIGVIDSPKMDALVPLHKIREQLNLLAPLKSITEAFVLADYLPVEVILTNIDLYNNRIEAEFDQKVIARVKEWLHDDHERLLVFGANQRQIEGKLKKSGHREDIYEIEQLGKFEFSLRCKRSTRASGILAAIGPRLRGVPMHLFIPKELLAMQNA
;
A
#
# COMPACT_ATOMS: atom_id res chain seq x y z
N MET A 1 20.81 -3.58 -16.46
CA MET A 1 19.61 -2.67 -16.48
C MET A 1 19.24 -2.20 -15.10
N LYS A 2 18.78 -0.93 -14.93
CA LYS A 2 18.27 -0.39 -13.66
C LYS A 2 16.75 -0.28 -13.70
N ILE A 3 16.08 -0.84 -12.70
CA ILE A 3 14.62 -0.90 -12.61
C ILE A 3 14.19 -0.26 -11.29
N THR A 4 13.20 0.64 -11.33
CA THR A 4 12.55 1.18 -10.13
C THR A 4 11.16 0.57 -10.02
N LEU A 5 10.89 -0.11 -8.91
CA LEU A 5 9.63 -0.80 -8.64
C LEU A 5 8.64 0.14 -7.92
N LEU A 6 7.35 -0.11 -8.06
CA LEU A 6 6.32 0.62 -7.32
C LEU A 6 6.27 0.18 -5.85
N THR A 7 6.65 -1.07 -5.58
CA THR A 7 6.78 -1.59 -4.21
C THR A 7 7.82 -0.80 -3.42
N LYS A 8 7.48 -0.48 -2.16
CA LYS A 8 8.33 0.30 -1.25
C LYS A 8 8.87 -0.56 -0.12
N ALA A 9 10.12 -0.28 0.28
CA ALA A 9 10.70 -0.79 1.52
C ALA A 9 10.96 0.36 2.48
N TYR A 10 10.26 0.38 3.61
CA TYR A 10 10.23 1.52 4.54
C TYR A 10 10.16 1.06 6.00
N GLY A 11 10.21 2.03 6.92
CA GLY A 11 10.06 1.82 8.35
C GLY A 11 11.22 1.07 9.01
N ALA A 12 10.99 0.58 10.23
CA ALA A 12 12.00 -0.05 11.07
C ALA A 12 12.56 -1.36 10.50
N TYR A 13 11.81 -2.05 9.63
CA TYR A 13 12.21 -3.32 9.02
C TYR A 13 12.72 -3.19 7.58
N ARG A 14 12.96 -1.97 7.08
CA ARG A 14 13.39 -1.72 5.69
C ARG A 14 14.49 -2.67 5.20
N GLY A 15 15.55 -2.89 5.99
CA GLY A 15 16.63 -3.81 5.62
C GLY A 15 16.14 -5.24 5.42
N ARG A 16 15.27 -5.75 6.30
CA ARG A 16 14.69 -7.09 6.17
C ARG A 16 13.73 -7.22 4.99
N LEU A 17 12.99 -6.15 4.67
CA LEU A 17 12.11 -6.13 3.49
C LEU A 17 12.95 -6.21 2.21
N LEU A 18 14.06 -5.47 2.13
CA LEU A 18 15.01 -5.56 1.01
C LEU A 18 15.63 -6.94 0.89
N GLU A 19 16.01 -7.59 2.00
CA GLU A 19 16.53 -8.96 1.98
C GLU A 19 15.46 -9.97 1.52
N THR A 20 14.19 -9.77 1.86
CA THR A 20 13.10 -10.59 1.35
C THR A 20 13.03 -10.50 -0.19
N ILE A 21 13.02 -9.29 -0.74
CA ILE A 21 12.99 -9.08 -2.19
C ILE A 21 14.27 -9.61 -2.85
N ARG A 22 15.45 -9.39 -2.25
CA ARG A 22 16.72 -9.94 -2.74
C ARG A 22 16.64 -11.46 -2.90
N SER A 23 16.14 -12.16 -1.87
CA SER A 23 15.99 -13.61 -1.89
C SER A 23 15.01 -14.07 -2.96
N GLU A 24 13.88 -13.38 -3.12
CA GLU A 24 12.88 -13.69 -4.16
C GLU A 24 13.45 -13.50 -5.57
N ILE A 25 14.17 -12.40 -5.82
CA ILE A 25 14.85 -12.13 -7.09
C ILE A 25 15.91 -13.20 -7.35
N SER A 26 16.72 -13.56 -6.34
CA SER A 26 17.77 -14.59 -6.51
C SER A 26 17.17 -15.95 -6.89
N ILE A 27 16.00 -16.30 -6.36
CA ILE A 27 15.29 -17.52 -6.77
C ILE A 27 14.77 -17.38 -8.21
N MET A 28 14.19 -16.22 -8.57
CA MET A 28 13.64 -15.96 -9.90
C MET A 28 14.69 -16.09 -11.01
N ILE A 29 15.93 -15.65 -10.76
CA ILE A 29 17.00 -15.63 -11.76
C ILE A 29 17.88 -16.89 -11.75
N THR A 30 17.56 -17.92 -10.93
CA THR A 30 18.45 -19.10 -10.74
C THR A 30 18.77 -19.84 -12.06
N GLU A 31 17.82 -19.89 -13.00
CA GLU A 31 17.95 -20.60 -14.27
C GLU A 31 18.11 -19.65 -15.47
N LEU A 32 18.36 -18.35 -15.21
CA LEU A 32 18.48 -17.31 -16.22
C LEU A 32 19.91 -16.80 -16.31
N ASP A 33 20.31 -16.32 -17.49
CA ASP A 33 21.54 -15.55 -17.66
C ASP A 33 21.31 -14.11 -17.19
N ALA A 34 21.17 -13.97 -15.88
CA ALA A 34 20.95 -12.69 -15.20
C ALA A 34 21.59 -12.70 -13.82
N THR A 35 22.23 -11.58 -13.45
CA THR A 35 22.87 -11.38 -12.15
C THR A 35 22.31 -10.16 -11.45
N LEU A 36 21.92 -10.31 -10.18
CA LEU A 36 21.51 -9.20 -9.33
C LEU A 36 22.75 -8.46 -8.82
N ILE A 37 23.03 -7.30 -9.39
CA ILE A 37 24.19 -6.47 -9.01
C ILE A 37 23.94 -5.72 -7.72
N SER A 38 22.78 -5.08 -7.60
CA SER A 38 22.43 -4.34 -6.37
C SER A 38 20.94 -4.21 -6.18
N ILE A 39 20.54 -4.04 -4.91
CA ILE A 39 19.18 -3.67 -4.50
C ILE A 39 19.25 -2.60 -3.44
N GLY A 40 18.39 -1.59 -3.55
CA GLY A 40 18.31 -0.47 -2.62
C GLY A 40 16.97 0.23 -2.71
N THR A 41 16.90 1.47 -2.23
CA THR A 41 15.69 2.29 -2.36
C THR A 41 16.03 3.69 -2.85
N ASP A 42 15.09 4.31 -3.55
CA ASP A 42 15.12 5.73 -3.90
C ASP A 42 14.68 6.64 -2.71
N ARG A 43 14.57 7.95 -2.98
CA ARG A 43 14.14 8.96 -1.98
C ARG A 43 12.69 8.80 -1.52
N LYS A 44 11.84 8.14 -2.32
CA LYS A 44 10.44 7.82 -1.99
C LYS A 44 10.28 6.41 -1.40
N ASN A 45 11.39 5.76 -0.99
CA ASN A 45 11.46 4.38 -0.49
C ASN A 45 11.04 3.31 -1.52
N ARG A 46 10.94 3.62 -2.82
CA ARG A 46 10.68 2.64 -3.87
C ARG A 46 11.91 1.77 -4.06
N ILE A 47 11.71 0.49 -4.28
CA ILE A 47 12.82 -0.46 -4.45
C ILE A 47 13.45 -0.24 -5.82
N VAL A 48 14.78 -0.13 -5.83
CA VAL A 48 15.60 0.00 -7.04
C VAL A 48 16.48 -1.23 -7.16
N VAL A 49 16.41 -1.89 -8.30
CA VAL A 49 17.14 -3.12 -8.61
C VAL A 49 18.04 -2.87 -9.81
N ASN A 50 19.31 -3.32 -9.75
CA ASN A 50 20.21 -3.36 -10.88
C ASN A 50 20.48 -4.82 -11.25
N ILE A 51 20.27 -5.16 -12.51
CA ILE A 51 20.44 -6.50 -13.07
C ILE A 51 21.33 -6.39 -14.31
N GLU A 52 22.18 -7.38 -14.54
CA GLU A 52 23.02 -7.53 -15.74
C GLU A 52 22.92 -8.96 -16.23
N GLY A 53 22.92 -9.15 -17.56
CA GLY A 53 22.90 -10.44 -18.25
C GLY A 53 22.07 -10.39 -19.53
N GLU A 54 22.08 -11.48 -20.30
CA GLU A 54 21.31 -11.56 -21.54
C GLU A 54 19.79 -11.58 -21.30
N ASP A 55 19.35 -12.12 -20.14
CA ASP A 55 17.95 -12.21 -19.74
C ASP A 55 17.45 -11.00 -18.93
N GLU A 56 18.19 -9.88 -18.85
CA GLU A 56 17.83 -8.73 -18.00
C GLU A 56 16.45 -8.12 -18.34
N GLU A 57 16.04 -8.14 -19.61
CA GLU A 57 14.72 -7.64 -20.03
C GLU A 57 13.59 -8.56 -19.57
N PHE A 58 13.77 -9.88 -19.67
CA PHE A 58 12.80 -10.84 -19.14
C PHE A 58 12.62 -10.67 -17.63
N VAL A 59 13.72 -10.57 -16.88
CA VAL A 59 13.68 -10.34 -15.43
C VAL A 59 13.00 -9.01 -15.11
N SER A 60 13.28 -7.94 -15.87
CA SER A 60 12.63 -6.64 -15.71
C SER A 60 11.10 -6.75 -15.82
N ASN A 61 10.62 -7.47 -16.82
CA ASN A 61 9.19 -7.69 -17.06
C ASN A 61 8.56 -8.54 -15.95
N ALA A 62 9.24 -9.58 -15.48
CA ALA A 62 8.79 -10.40 -14.36
C ALA A 62 8.68 -9.59 -13.06
N LEU A 63 9.69 -8.76 -12.75
CA LEU A 63 9.68 -7.86 -11.60
C LEU A 63 8.58 -6.81 -11.71
N ALA A 64 8.35 -6.25 -12.90
CA ALA A 64 7.28 -5.30 -13.14
C ALA A 64 5.89 -5.90 -12.87
N LYS A 65 5.71 -7.17 -13.24
CA LYS A 65 4.45 -7.91 -13.00
C LYS A 65 4.24 -8.20 -11.52
N GLU A 66 5.29 -8.58 -10.79
CA GLU A 66 5.20 -9.00 -9.37
C GLU A 66 5.14 -7.80 -8.41
N TYR A 67 5.94 -6.75 -8.68
CA TYR A 67 6.17 -5.65 -7.73
C TYR A 67 5.65 -4.30 -8.22
N GLY A 68 5.09 -4.24 -9.44
CA GLY A 68 4.76 -3.01 -10.12
C GLY A 68 6.01 -2.27 -10.63
N LYS A 69 5.88 -1.57 -11.75
CA LYS A 69 6.95 -0.76 -12.35
C LYS A 69 6.62 0.72 -12.20
N SER A 70 7.62 1.51 -11.90
CA SER A 70 7.52 2.98 -11.98
C SER A 70 7.42 3.44 -13.43
N LEU A 71 6.77 4.58 -13.63
CA LEU A 71 6.37 5.13 -14.91
C LEU A 71 7.14 6.42 -15.22
N LEU A 72 7.18 6.81 -16.48
CA LEU A 72 7.51 8.16 -16.90
C LEU A 72 6.23 9.01 -17.00
N SER A 73 6.37 10.33 -16.84
CA SER A 73 5.22 11.23 -16.93
C SER A 73 4.50 11.16 -18.28
N ASP A 74 5.26 10.94 -19.36
CA ASP A 74 4.73 10.81 -20.73
C ASP A 74 3.96 9.51 -20.98
N ASP A 75 4.12 8.49 -20.10
CA ASP A 75 3.37 7.24 -20.17
C ASP A 75 1.97 7.33 -19.56
N LEU A 76 1.64 8.46 -18.93
CA LEU A 76 0.36 8.65 -18.27
C LEU A 76 -0.77 8.92 -19.27
N SER A 77 -1.90 8.28 -19.03
CA SER A 77 -3.11 8.43 -19.86
C SER A 77 -4.33 8.69 -18.98
N PRO A 78 -5.21 9.65 -19.35
CA PRO A 78 -6.44 9.89 -18.63
C PRO A 78 -7.40 8.70 -18.76
N ASN A 79 -8.32 8.57 -17.81
CA ASN A 79 -9.31 7.47 -17.70
C ASN A 79 -8.70 6.07 -17.62
N THR A 80 -7.45 5.98 -17.16
CA THR A 80 -6.72 4.73 -16.97
C THR A 80 -6.50 4.50 -15.48
N VAL A 81 -6.59 3.22 -15.05
CA VAL A 81 -6.36 2.81 -13.66
C VAL A 81 -4.87 2.67 -13.41
N TYR A 82 -4.39 3.31 -12.37
CA TYR A 82 -3.01 3.20 -11.91
C TYR A 82 -2.97 2.70 -10.46
N PRO A 83 -2.15 1.68 -10.17
CA PRO A 83 -1.84 1.31 -8.80
C PRO A 83 -0.96 2.38 -8.18
N GLY A 84 -1.19 2.68 -6.91
CA GLY A 84 -0.42 3.65 -6.16
C GLY A 84 -0.44 3.38 -4.67
N ARG A 85 0.07 4.35 -3.91
CA ARG A 85 0.07 4.32 -2.44
C ARG A 85 -0.19 5.70 -1.90
N PHE A 86 -0.98 5.79 -0.84
CA PHE A 86 -1.16 7.07 -0.16
C PHE A 86 0.16 7.59 0.36
N VAL A 87 0.33 8.91 0.25
CA VAL A 87 1.50 9.64 0.75
C VAL A 87 1.02 10.94 1.41
N ASP A 88 1.73 11.35 2.47
CA ASP A 88 1.49 12.62 3.15
C ASP A 88 0.05 12.80 3.67
N VAL A 89 -0.58 11.70 4.07
CA VAL A 89 -1.95 11.72 4.60
C VAL A 89 -2.02 12.61 5.84
N GLY A 90 -3.01 13.52 5.84
CA GLY A 90 -3.23 14.47 6.94
C GLY A 90 -2.40 15.76 6.84
N LYS A 91 -1.51 15.92 5.84
CA LYS A 91 -0.78 17.18 5.63
C LYS A 91 -1.65 18.29 5.05
N VAL A 92 -2.67 17.92 4.29
CA VAL A 92 -3.62 18.86 3.67
C VAL A 92 -5.06 18.43 3.93
N GLY A 93 -6.00 19.39 3.89
CA GLY A 93 -7.41 19.11 4.16
C GLY A 93 -8.29 19.03 2.91
N TYR A 94 -7.75 19.31 1.71
CA TYR A 94 -8.51 19.39 0.47
C TYR A 94 -8.49 18.11 -0.38
N GLY A 95 -7.74 17.09 0.01
CA GLY A 95 -7.66 15.81 -0.71
C GLY A 95 -6.54 14.92 -0.22
N LEU A 96 -6.36 13.79 -0.89
CA LEU A 96 -5.32 12.79 -0.61
C LEU A 96 -4.37 12.69 -1.80
N TYR A 97 -3.08 12.62 -1.52
CA TYR A 97 -2.06 12.37 -2.52
C TYR A 97 -1.76 10.87 -2.64
N VAL A 98 -1.58 10.43 -3.87
CA VAL A 98 -1.26 9.05 -4.23
C VAL A 98 0.00 9.04 -5.10
N ASP A 99 1.07 8.41 -4.62
CA ASP A 99 2.26 8.11 -5.40
C ASP A 99 1.96 6.96 -6.36
N ILE A 100 1.75 7.28 -7.64
CA ILE A 100 1.50 6.31 -8.72
C ILE A 100 2.79 5.85 -9.42
N GLY A 101 3.94 6.21 -8.88
CA GLY A 101 5.24 5.70 -9.35
C GLY A 101 5.93 6.52 -10.43
N VAL A 102 5.54 7.77 -10.69
CA VAL A 102 6.24 8.66 -11.64
C VAL A 102 7.66 8.96 -11.13
N ILE A 103 8.69 8.74 -11.98
CA ILE A 103 10.11 8.85 -11.58
C ILE A 103 10.83 10.08 -12.13
N ASP A 104 10.46 10.56 -13.30
CA ASP A 104 11.06 11.72 -13.96
C ASP A 104 10.53 13.07 -13.42
N SER A 105 9.38 13.03 -12.75
CA SER A 105 8.78 14.18 -12.09
C SER A 105 8.48 13.85 -10.61
N PRO A 106 9.46 14.00 -9.70
CA PRO A 106 9.38 13.48 -8.32
C PRO A 106 8.32 14.16 -7.44
N LYS A 107 7.74 15.29 -7.88
CA LYS A 107 6.65 16.01 -7.19
C LYS A 107 5.27 15.69 -7.75
N MET A 108 5.19 14.82 -8.75
CA MET A 108 3.95 14.51 -9.46
C MET A 108 3.24 13.32 -8.79
N ASP A 109 2.58 13.57 -7.66
CA ASP A 109 1.67 12.62 -7.05
C ASP A 109 0.24 12.96 -7.48
N ALA A 110 -0.61 11.95 -7.68
CA ALA A 110 -1.99 12.14 -8.08
C ALA A 110 -2.81 12.63 -6.88
N LEU A 111 -3.56 13.73 -7.06
CA LEU A 111 -4.47 14.26 -6.05
C LEU A 111 -5.87 13.66 -6.25
N VAL A 112 -6.39 13.01 -5.21
CA VAL A 112 -7.82 12.68 -5.11
C VAL A 112 -8.49 13.76 -4.28
N PRO A 113 -9.28 14.69 -4.90
CA PRO A 113 -9.88 15.81 -4.21
C PRO A 113 -10.94 15.37 -3.19
N LEU A 114 -11.08 16.09 -2.09
CA LEU A 114 -12.02 15.77 -1.02
C LEU A 114 -13.48 15.67 -1.52
N HIS A 115 -13.89 16.51 -2.46
CA HIS A 115 -15.26 16.44 -3.00
C HIS A 115 -15.52 15.12 -3.73
N LYS A 116 -14.51 14.58 -4.46
CA LYS A 116 -14.59 13.27 -5.11
C LYS A 116 -14.62 12.14 -4.09
N ILE A 117 -13.79 12.21 -3.05
CA ILE A 117 -13.80 11.23 -1.95
C ILE A 117 -15.18 11.18 -1.30
N ARG A 118 -15.77 12.34 -1.00
CA ARG A 118 -17.10 12.44 -0.42
C ARG A 118 -18.20 11.88 -1.31
N GLU A 119 -18.15 12.20 -2.61
CA GLU A 119 -19.07 11.68 -3.61
C GLU A 119 -19.02 10.15 -3.68
N GLN A 120 -17.81 9.58 -3.83
CA GLN A 120 -17.62 8.13 -3.99
C GLN A 120 -17.95 7.32 -2.73
N LEU A 121 -17.69 7.86 -1.54
CA LEU A 121 -17.98 7.23 -0.26
C LEU A 121 -19.39 7.57 0.28
N ASN A 122 -20.11 8.50 -0.39
CA ASN A 122 -21.40 9.03 0.05
C ASN A 122 -21.34 9.58 1.49
N LEU A 123 -20.38 10.50 1.75
CA LEU A 123 -20.10 11.03 3.09
C LEU A 123 -19.88 12.55 3.02
N LEU A 124 -20.39 13.27 4.01
CA LEU A 124 -20.18 14.73 4.15
C LEU A 124 -19.23 15.09 5.31
N ALA A 125 -18.30 14.21 5.66
CA ALA A 125 -17.38 14.40 6.77
C ALA A 125 -16.10 15.19 6.35
N PRO A 126 -15.38 15.80 7.31
CA PRO A 126 -14.05 16.34 7.09
C PRO A 126 -13.06 15.25 6.65
N LEU A 127 -12.03 15.62 5.86
CA LEU A 127 -11.04 14.65 5.38
C LEU A 127 -10.38 13.86 6.52
N LYS A 128 -10.05 14.53 7.63
CA LYS A 128 -9.44 13.90 8.81
C LYS A 128 -10.32 12.75 9.34
N SER A 129 -11.61 13.01 9.52
CA SER A 129 -12.55 11.98 10.00
C SER A 129 -12.66 10.80 9.01
N ILE A 130 -12.66 11.09 7.69
CA ILE A 130 -12.69 10.06 6.66
C ILE A 130 -11.40 9.22 6.73
N THR A 131 -10.23 9.85 6.79
CA THR A 131 -8.95 9.11 6.80
C THR A 131 -8.78 8.25 8.06
N GLU A 132 -9.20 8.75 9.22
CA GLU A 132 -9.16 7.99 10.47
C GLU A 132 -10.12 6.79 10.43
N ALA A 133 -11.35 7.00 10.01
CA ALA A 133 -12.39 5.98 10.01
C ALA A 133 -12.12 4.87 8.97
N PHE A 134 -11.73 5.25 7.75
CA PHE A 134 -11.44 4.29 6.67
C PHE A 134 -9.99 3.79 6.66
N VAL A 135 -9.19 4.23 7.63
CA VAL A 135 -7.77 3.89 7.73
C VAL A 135 -7.00 4.19 6.44
N LEU A 136 -7.30 5.36 5.84
CA LEU A 136 -6.54 5.84 4.68
C LEU A 136 -5.24 6.46 5.21
N ALA A 137 -4.20 5.65 5.26
CA ALA A 137 -2.91 5.99 5.86
C ALA A 137 -1.77 5.86 4.86
N ASP A 138 -0.64 6.51 5.14
CA ASP A 138 0.56 6.42 4.32
C ASP A 138 0.95 4.96 4.05
N TYR A 139 1.39 4.71 2.83
CA TYR A 139 1.77 3.40 2.28
C TYR A 139 0.61 2.43 1.99
N LEU A 140 -0.63 2.69 2.41
CA LEU A 140 -1.75 1.83 2.04
C LEU A 140 -1.88 1.80 0.51
N PRO A 141 -1.89 0.61 -0.12
CA PRO A 141 -2.10 0.46 -1.56
C PRO A 141 -3.51 0.89 -1.97
N VAL A 142 -3.58 1.62 -3.06
CA VAL A 142 -4.82 2.14 -3.63
C VAL A 142 -4.74 2.13 -5.16
N GLU A 143 -5.84 1.83 -5.83
CA GLU A 143 -5.99 2.00 -7.27
C GLU A 143 -6.76 3.29 -7.55
N VAL A 144 -6.24 4.11 -8.45
CA VAL A 144 -6.86 5.39 -8.83
C VAL A 144 -7.02 5.48 -10.34
N ILE A 145 -8.08 6.17 -10.78
CA ILE A 145 -8.32 6.53 -12.17
C ILE A 145 -7.88 7.98 -12.35
N LEU A 146 -6.97 8.24 -13.27
CA LEU A 146 -6.56 9.61 -13.56
C LEU A 146 -7.67 10.32 -14.34
N THR A 147 -8.16 11.43 -13.80
CA THR A 147 -9.25 12.22 -14.42
C THR A 147 -8.72 13.41 -15.20
N ASN A 148 -7.60 14.00 -14.76
CA ASN A 148 -6.94 15.11 -15.43
C ASN A 148 -5.42 15.01 -15.27
N ILE A 149 -4.68 15.31 -16.34
CA ILE A 149 -3.21 15.30 -16.37
C ILE A 149 -2.75 16.63 -16.96
N ASP A 150 -2.10 17.45 -16.12
CA ASP A 150 -1.49 18.72 -16.52
C ASP A 150 0.03 18.64 -16.24
N LEU A 151 0.77 18.17 -17.23
CA LEU A 151 2.23 17.99 -17.12
C LEU A 151 2.95 19.34 -16.99
N TYR A 152 2.40 20.40 -17.57
CA TYR A 152 3.00 21.73 -17.52
C TYR A 152 3.04 22.27 -16.07
N ASN A 153 1.96 22.09 -15.32
CA ASN A 153 1.84 22.53 -13.93
C ASN A 153 2.19 21.44 -12.92
N ASN A 154 2.65 20.26 -13.35
CA ASN A 154 2.92 19.09 -12.51
C ASN A 154 1.70 18.71 -11.64
N ARG A 155 0.51 18.69 -12.23
CA ARG A 155 -0.75 18.36 -11.55
C ARG A 155 -1.39 17.16 -12.20
N ILE A 156 -1.76 16.20 -11.35
CA ILE A 156 -2.57 15.05 -11.73
C ILE A 156 -3.75 15.01 -10.78
N GLU A 157 -4.97 14.96 -11.33
CA GLU A 157 -6.18 14.72 -10.56
C GLU A 157 -6.67 13.31 -10.81
N ALA A 158 -7.20 12.69 -9.77
CA ALA A 158 -7.65 11.31 -9.81
C ALA A 158 -8.92 11.12 -8.96
N GLU A 159 -9.54 9.97 -9.14
CA GLU A 159 -10.58 9.43 -8.27
C GLU A 159 -10.25 7.98 -7.91
N PHE A 160 -10.89 7.44 -6.88
CA PHE A 160 -10.69 6.04 -6.51
C PHE A 160 -11.28 5.11 -7.57
N ASP A 161 -10.57 4.02 -7.87
CA ASP A 161 -11.15 2.93 -8.65
C ASP A 161 -12.30 2.26 -7.88
N GLN A 162 -13.25 1.70 -8.62
CA GLN A 162 -14.41 1.03 -8.04
C GLN A 162 -14.05 -0.14 -7.12
N LYS A 163 -12.92 -0.78 -7.33
CA LYS A 163 -12.42 -1.87 -6.46
C LYS A 163 -12.10 -1.37 -5.06
N VAL A 164 -11.56 -0.14 -4.93
CA VAL A 164 -11.30 0.47 -3.61
C VAL A 164 -12.61 0.65 -2.85
N ILE A 165 -13.61 1.20 -3.52
CA ILE A 165 -14.94 1.43 -2.94
C ILE A 165 -15.63 0.10 -2.59
N ALA A 166 -15.52 -0.90 -3.48
CA ALA A 166 -16.06 -2.24 -3.24
C ALA A 166 -15.43 -2.91 -2.01
N ARG A 167 -14.09 -2.87 -1.89
CA ARG A 167 -13.36 -3.39 -0.72
C ARG A 167 -13.80 -2.74 0.58
N VAL A 168 -13.93 -1.42 0.59
CA VAL A 168 -14.41 -0.69 1.78
C VAL A 168 -15.83 -1.14 2.16
N LYS A 169 -16.73 -1.25 1.19
CA LYS A 169 -18.11 -1.72 1.43
C LYS A 169 -18.15 -3.16 1.94
N GLU A 170 -17.33 -4.04 1.40
CA GLU A 170 -17.19 -5.42 1.85
C GLU A 170 -16.71 -5.49 3.30
N TRP A 171 -15.67 -4.74 3.66
CA TRP A 171 -15.15 -4.68 5.03
C TRP A 171 -16.16 -4.14 6.03
N LEU A 172 -17.01 -3.19 5.62
CA LEU A 172 -18.13 -2.70 6.44
C LEU A 172 -19.21 -3.76 6.61
N HIS A 173 -19.52 -4.50 5.56
CA HIS A 173 -20.60 -5.50 5.54
C HIS A 173 -20.23 -6.76 6.35
N ASP A 174 -18.96 -7.18 6.35
CA ASP A 174 -18.52 -8.38 7.07
C ASP A 174 -18.50 -8.20 8.60
N ASP A 175 -18.56 -6.96 9.08
CA ASP A 175 -18.61 -6.55 10.51
C ASP A 175 -17.46 -7.14 11.36
N HIS A 176 -16.30 -7.40 10.74
CA HIS A 176 -15.10 -7.83 11.44
C HIS A 176 -14.16 -6.66 11.71
N GLU A 177 -13.68 -6.54 12.95
CA GLU A 177 -12.57 -5.64 13.22
C GLU A 177 -11.30 -6.13 12.52
N ARG A 178 -10.49 -5.19 12.03
CA ARG A 178 -9.24 -5.51 11.32
C ARG A 178 -8.07 -4.72 11.91
N LEU A 179 -6.91 -5.39 12.00
CA LEU A 179 -5.66 -4.72 12.29
C LEU A 179 -4.85 -4.64 11.00
N LEU A 180 -4.63 -3.43 10.49
CA LEU A 180 -3.77 -3.20 9.34
C LEU A 180 -2.33 -3.07 9.82
N VAL A 181 -1.41 -3.75 9.15
CA VAL A 181 0.03 -3.80 9.50
C VAL A 181 0.83 -3.46 8.25
N PHE A 182 1.65 -2.39 8.30
CA PHE A 182 2.39 -1.87 7.15
C PHE A 182 3.90 -1.93 7.37
N GLY A 183 4.66 -2.41 6.39
CA GLY A 183 6.12 -2.50 6.45
C GLY A 183 6.63 -3.72 7.21
N ALA A 184 5.92 -4.85 7.14
CA ALA A 184 6.37 -6.15 7.62
C ALA A 184 6.05 -7.23 6.58
N ASN A 185 6.76 -8.36 6.59
CA ASN A 185 6.37 -9.49 5.76
C ASN A 185 5.43 -10.45 6.53
N GLN A 186 4.68 -11.26 5.79
CA GLN A 186 3.69 -12.17 6.36
C GLN A 186 4.29 -13.11 7.41
N ARG A 187 5.46 -13.69 7.16
CA ARG A 187 6.15 -14.59 8.10
C ARG A 187 6.46 -13.92 9.44
N GLN A 188 6.84 -12.63 9.40
CA GLN A 188 7.08 -11.84 10.62
C GLN A 188 5.78 -11.69 11.42
N ILE A 189 4.68 -11.32 10.77
CA ILE A 189 3.37 -11.15 11.40
C ILE A 189 2.90 -12.46 12.02
N GLU A 190 2.87 -13.55 11.25
CA GLU A 190 2.47 -14.89 11.72
C GLU A 190 3.33 -15.38 12.89
N GLY A 191 4.65 -15.17 12.80
CA GLY A 191 5.56 -15.53 13.88
C GLY A 191 5.29 -14.77 15.18
N LYS A 192 4.82 -13.50 15.10
CA LYS A 192 4.46 -12.73 16.31
C LYS A 192 3.09 -13.12 16.83
N LEU A 193 2.13 -13.39 15.98
CA LEU A 193 0.81 -13.93 16.36
C LEU A 193 0.95 -15.28 17.09
N LYS A 194 1.75 -16.21 16.55
CA LYS A 194 2.04 -17.50 17.21
C LYS A 194 2.69 -17.30 18.58
N LYS A 195 3.73 -16.46 18.67
CA LYS A 195 4.45 -16.21 19.93
C LYS A 195 3.63 -15.49 20.99
N SER A 196 2.58 -14.76 20.60
CA SER A 196 1.66 -14.10 21.51
C SER A 196 0.43 -14.95 21.87
N GLY A 197 0.25 -16.12 21.25
CA GLY A 197 -0.91 -17.00 21.46
C GLY A 197 -2.17 -16.57 20.70
N HIS A 198 -2.08 -15.56 19.81
CA HIS A 198 -3.24 -14.97 19.13
C HIS A 198 -3.40 -15.40 17.66
N ARG A 199 -2.70 -16.47 17.21
CA ARG A 199 -2.85 -16.93 15.81
C ARG A 199 -4.27 -17.38 15.51
N GLU A 200 -4.90 -18.05 16.47
CA GLU A 200 -6.26 -18.58 16.36
C GLU A 200 -7.36 -17.50 16.47
N ASP A 201 -7.01 -16.29 16.90
CA ASP A 201 -7.92 -15.15 17.00
C ASP A 201 -8.06 -14.41 15.65
N ILE A 202 -7.17 -14.71 14.70
CA ILE A 202 -7.18 -14.15 13.36
C ILE A 202 -7.86 -15.14 12.41
N TYR A 203 -8.94 -14.66 11.77
CA TYR A 203 -9.67 -15.44 10.77
C TYR A 203 -8.86 -15.56 9.47
N GLU A 204 -8.29 -14.43 9.02
CA GLU A 204 -7.55 -14.34 7.77
C GLU A 204 -6.48 -13.24 7.84
N ILE A 205 -5.36 -13.46 7.14
CA ILE A 205 -4.36 -12.44 6.84
C ILE A 205 -4.47 -12.14 5.36
N GLU A 206 -5.15 -11.06 5.04
CA GLU A 206 -5.34 -10.54 3.69
C GLU A 206 -4.12 -9.71 3.27
N GLN A 207 -3.55 -10.00 2.11
CA GLN A 207 -2.45 -9.22 1.56
C GLN A 207 -2.99 -8.04 0.76
N LEU A 208 -2.75 -6.81 1.21
CA LEU A 208 -3.15 -5.57 0.52
C LEU A 208 -2.07 -5.10 -0.46
N GLY A 209 -0.83 -5.37 -0.13
CA GLY A 209 0.36 -5.08 -0.93
C GLY A 209 1.49 -5.99 -0.50
N LYS A 210 2.68 -5.84 -1.08
CA LYS A 210 3.81 -6.74 -0.78
C LYS A 210 4.16 -6.80 0.72
N PHE A 211 4.05 -5.67 1.41
CA PHE A 211 4.39 -5.52 2.82
C PHE A 211 3.27 -4.87 3.65
N GLU A 212 2.07 -4.82 3.10
CA GLU A 212 0.88 -4.28 3.73
C GLU A 212 -0.17 -5.38 3.85
N PHE A 213 -0.67 -5.59 5.08
CA PHE A 213 -1.59 -6.68 5.41
C PHE A 213 -2.77 -6.19 6.25
N SER A 214 -3.92 -6.82 6.05
CA SER A 214 -5.11 -6.68 6.88
C SER A 214 -5.34 -7.98 7.63
N LEU A 215 -5.31 -7.93 8.95
CA LEU A 215 -5.57 -9.06 9.83
C LEU A 215 -7.05 -9.00 10.24
N ARG A 216 -7.90 -9.83 9.63
CA ARG A 216 -9.31 -9.94 9.96
C ARG A 216 -9.47 -10.73 11.27
N CYS A 217 -9.93 -10.04 12.32
CA CYS A 217 -10.14 -10.65 13.62
C CYS A 217 -11.40 -11.51 13.64
N LYS A 218 -11.44 -12.58 14.45
CA LYS A 218 -12.68 -13.30 14.73
C LYS A 218 -13.66 -12.39 15.48
N ARG A 219 -14.97 -12.63 15.35
CA ARG A 219 -16.02 -11.77 15.95
C ARG A 219 -15.92 -11.61 17.48
N SER A 220 -15.32 -12.59 18.16
CA SER A 220 -15.04 -12.54 19.61
C SER A 220 -13.76 -11.80 19.98
N THR A 221 -13.00 -11.33 18.98
CA THR A 221 -11.67 -10.73 19.17
C THR A 221 -11.68 -9.28 18.77
N ARG A 222 -11.16 -8.41 19.64
CA ARG A 222 -10.95 -6.99 19.35
C ARG A 222 -9.60 -6.78 18.68
N ALA A 223 -9.57 -6.02 17.59
CA ALA A 223 -8.33 -5.66 16.90
C ALA A 223 -7.35 -4.90 17.81
N SER A 224 -7.85 -4.10 18.75
CA SER A 224 -7.06 -3.42 19.77
C SER A 224 -6.32 -4.39 20.70
N GLY A 225 -6.91 -5.54 21.05
CA GLY A 225 -6.26 -6.60 21.83
C GLY A 225 -5.10 -7.24 21.05
N ILE A 226 -5.30 -7.50 19.77
CA ILE A 226 -4.24 -7.99 18.89
C ILE A 226 -3.10 -6.97 18.77
N LEU A 227 -3.44 -5.69 18.58
CA LEU A 227 -2.46 -4.60 18.55
C LEU A 227 -1.62 -4.58 19.84
N ALA A 228 -2.25 -4.66 21.01
CA ALA A 228 -1.55 -4.70 22.30
C ALA A 228 -0.62 -5.91 22.45
N ALA A 229 -1.01 -7.07 21.90
CA ALA A 229 -0.24 -8.31 21.97
C ALA A 229 0.98 -8.33 21.04
N ILE A 230 0.84 -7.88 19.79
CA ILE A 230 1.92 -7.99 18.79
C ILE A 230 2.69 -6.68 18.58
N GLY A 231 2.10 -5.51 18.88
CA GLY A 231 2.72 -4.19 18.68
C GLY A 231 4.09 -4.06 19.38
N PRO A 232 4.24 -4.44 20.67
CA PRO A 232 5.55 -4.41 21.34
C PRO A 232 6.61 -5.33 20.69
N ARG A 233 6.16 -6.32 19.90
CA ARG A 233 7.02 -7.31 19.22
C ARG A 233 7.35 -6.91 17.76
N LEU A 234 6.67 -5.89 17.24
CA LEU A 234 6.85 -5.30 15.90
C LEU A 234 7.10 -3.80 16.02
N ARG A 235 8.05 -3.42 16.88
CA ARG A 235 8.36 -2.02 17.17
C ARG A 235 8.70 -1.24 15.90
N GLY A 236 8.06 -0.06 15.74
CA GLY A 236 8.26 0.81 14.61
C GLY A 236 7.57 0.38 13.31
N VAL A 237 6.72 -0.66 13.38
CA VAL A 237 5.81 -1.03 12.29
C VAL A 237 4.50 -0.27 12.48
N PRO A 238 4.07 0.56 11.52
CA PRO A 238 2.77 1.23 11.56
C PRO A 238 1.64 0.21 11.62
N MET A 239 0.72 0.42 12.55
CA MET A 239 -0.45 -0.42 12.73
C MET A 239 -1.68 0.46 12.94
N HIS A 240 -2.78 0.10 12.27
CA HIS A 240 -4.02 0.88 12.29
C HIS A 240 -5.21 -0.04 12.56
N LEU A 241 -6.21 0.48 13.28
CA LEU A 241 -7.42 -0.25 13.60
C LEU A 241 -8.54 0.14 12.64
N PHE A 242 -9.14 -0.84 11.98
CA PHE A 242 -10.38 -0.67 11.23
C PHE A 242 -11.52 -1.26 12.05
N ILE A 243 -12.46 -0.40 12.48
CA ILE A 243 -13.58 -0.76 13.36
C ILE A 243 -14.89 -0.41 12.65
N PRO A 244 -15.61 -1.39 12.05
CA PRO A 244 -16.83 -1.13 11.26
C PRO A 244 -17.89 -0.31 11.97
N LYS A 245 -18.06 -0.51 13.29
CA LYS A 245 -19.07 0.21 14.08
C LYS A 245 -18.82 1.72 14.18
N GLU A 246 -17.55 2.15 14.19
CA GLU A 246 -17.21 3.58 14.23
C GLU A 246 -17.55 4.25 12.88
N LEU A 247 -17.34 3.53 11.77
CA LEU A 247 -17.68 3.98 10.44
C LEU A 247 -19.20 4.10 10.23
N LEU A 248 -19.95 3.09 10.66
CA LEU A 248 -21.42 3.12 10.57
C LEU A 248 -22.01 4.26 11.41
N ALA A 249 -21.44 4.55 12.57
CA ALA A 249 -21.83 5.70 13.39
C ALA A 249 -21.58 7.04 12.65
N MET A 250 -20.48 7.15 11.90
CA MET A 250 -20.15 8.34 11.12
C MET A 250 -21.04 8.52 9.88
N GLN A 251 -21.52 7.42 9.26
CA GLN A 251 -22.46 7.48 8.12
C GLN A 251 -23.87 7.91 8.53
N ASN A 252 -24.24 7.71 9.78
CA ASN A 252 -25.56 8.02 10.32
C ASN A 252 -25.62 9.38 11.05
N ALA A 253 -24.49 10.10 11.15
CA ALA A 253 -24.39 11.41 11.78
C ALA A 253 -24.43 12.56 10.76
#